data_50ff5009cab382116aadb978fa09fdb3
#
_entry.id   50ff5009cab382116aadb978fa09fdb3
#
_cell.length_a   1.000
_cell.length_b   1.000
_cell.length_c   1.000
_cell.angle_alpha   90.00
_cell.angle_beta   90.00
_cell.angle_gamma   90.00
#
_symmetry.space_group_name_H-M   'P 1'
#
loop_
_entity.id
_entity.type
_entity.pdbx_description
1 polymer ?
#
loop_
_entity_poly.entity_id
_entity_poly.type
_entity_poly.pdbx_seq_one_letter_code
_entity_poly.pdbx_strand_id
1 'polypeptide(L)'
;VELIVMEQRILKRRSLVILLLSLAVIVAAVLVTDRFSLRLDLSADRANTLSKAAKSLYKEIPEQVRLTYYVSPTLSDRHPGPRMIESLARSFAAASHGKIVFEEADPAAGKKESAIESLGVQPQRMQIVEKNEQRVALVYSGIVVQYLDRSEVLPFVISTDTLEYDLVKAVKAAVSSKKQVASILLGDSGKSLENDYKALSQALRQSGWEYREVRPGDEIPAETGVLLVIGNAALDDYDAYRIDAYLASGGRALFAVKGVDVQLSQGIYALPLRNDALLRSLESYGVKVDRDLVLDVSSLTAPFQVASPFGGRAISYVRYPCWVMTRPEFRDAKNPLTARLAGLDLFWPSPLELKAPAGVEASALVRSTPKAWLQKDRFQIGPEDADAYAAQAGSTTGQYTLVASLSGTLPRAFAGKPVPTRSGAAALPALPASSKSSRIIVVGSSDFALDLMTITDSTFNASFLVSAADYLASGDELVSIKTRGMRDTRLGKVQDPEARAALISFAYIVNLFLVPLAVVVFGLARSQRRKRLAKEEALARNAPAAPANAAAPAAAAATAEDAAPGAAEGDK
;
A
#
# COMPACT_ATOMS: atom_id res chain seq x y z
N VAL A 1 35.35 -16.78 67.41
CA VAL A 1 35.10 -17.71 66.30
C VAL A 1 33.60 -17.94 66.10
N GLU A 2 32.82 -18.16 67.19
CA GLU A 2 31.34 -18.40 67.05
C GLU A 2 30.54 -17.22 66.50
N LEU A 3 30.90 -15.98 66.85
CA LEU A 3 30.23 -14.79 66.34
C LEU A 3 30.41 -14.63 64.81
N ILE A 4 31.58 -14.95 64.27
CA ILE A 4 31.87 -14.88 62.82
C ILE A 4 31.09 -15.96 62.06
N VAL A 5 30.92 -17.14 62.64
CA VAL A 5 30.13 -18.23 62.01
C VAL A 5 28.64 -17.90 62.05
N MET A 6 28.14 -17.20 63.05
CA MET A 6 26.75 -16.77 63.16
C MET A 6 26.43 -15.65 62.17
N GLU A 7 27.30 -14.67 61.98
CA GLU A 7 27.14 -13.63 60.92
C GLU A 7 27.16 -14.22 59.49
N GLN A 8 28.05 -15.19 59.25
CA GLN A 8 28.06 -15.86 57.94
C GLN A 8 26.79 -16.69 57.68
N ARG A 9 26.18 -17.28 58.67
CA ARG A 9 24.90 -17.98 58.52
C ARG A 9 23.74 -17.04 58.30
N ILE A 10 23.72 -15.89 58.94
CA ILE A 10 22.70 -14.84 58.71
C ILE A 10 22.83 -14.23 57.30
N LEU A 11 24.04 -13.95 56.82
CA LEU A 11 24.31 -13.47 55.48
C LEU A 11 23.89 -14.49 54.41
N LYS A 12 24.20 -15.78 54.60
CA LYS A 12 23.77 -16.85 53.69
C LYS A 12 22.24 -17.01 53.66
N ARG A 13 21.57 -16.93 54.83
CA ARG A 13 20.09 -16.96 54.89
C ARG A 13 19.46 -15.74 54.17
N ARG A 14 19.99 -14.53 54.37
CA ARG A 14 19.54 -13.32 53.66
C ARG A 14 19.75 -13.44 52.15
N SER A 15 20.88 -13.94 51.69
CA SER A 15 21.14 -14.18 50.26
C SER A 15 20.19 -15.21 49.67
N LEU A 16 19.86 -16.28 50.42
CA LEU A 16 18.91 -17.31 49.99
C LEU A 16 17.48 -16.74 49.88
N VAL A 17 17.06 -15.94 50.85
CA VAL A 17 15.75 -15.27 50.83
C VAL A 17 15.64 -14.29 49.67
N ILE A 18 16.68 -13.50 49.40
CA ILE A 18 16.72 -12.59 48.23
C ILE A 18 16.66 -13.38 46.94
N LEU A 19 17.36 -14.50 46.85
CA LEU A 19 17.32 -15.37 45.66
C LEU A 19 15.93 -15.98 45.42
N LEU A 20 15.27 -16.45 46.48
CA LEU A 20 13.92 -17.00 46.41
C LEU A 20 12.89 -15.92 46.05
N LEU A 21 13.02 -14.71 46.62
CA LEU A 21 12.17 -13.58 46.30
C LEU A 21 12.36 -13.13 44.83
N SER A 22 13.61 -13.06 44.34
CA SER A 22 13.88 -12.71 42.95
C SER A 22 13.33 -13.77 41.98
N LEU A 23 13.44 -15.06 42.33
CA LEU A 23 12.86 -16.15 41.57
C LEU A 23 11.32 -16.07 41.55
N ALA A 24 10.69 -15.78 42.70
CA ALA A 24 9.24 -15.60 42.79
C ALA A 24 8.75 -14.41 41.98
N VAL A 25 9.49 -13.29 41.95
CA VAL A 25 9.18 -12.11 41.10
C VAL A 25 9.31 -12.45 39.62
N ILE A 26 10.34 -13.21 39.22
CA ILE A 26 10.50 -13.66 37.84
C ILE A 26 9.35 -14.58 37.44
N VAL A 27 8.99 -15.56 38.29
CA VAL A 27 7.86 -16.46 38.00
C VAL A 27 6.55 -15.69 37.95
N ALA A 28 6.31 -14.76 38.86
CA ALA A 28 5.13 -13.90 38.83
C ALA A 28 5.10 -13.01 37.58
N ALA A 29 6.24 -12.45 37.17
CA ALA A 29 6.36 -11.68 35.93
C ALA A 29 6.06 -12.52 34.67
N VAL A 30 6.55 -13.76 34.60
CA VAL A 30 6.25 -14.71 33.52
C VAL A 30 4.76 -15.06 33.49
N LEU A 31 4.16 -15.37 34.65
CA LEU A 31 2.72 -15.69 34.74
C LEU A 31 1.82 -14.49 34.39
N VAL A 32 2.23 -13.28 34.76
CA VAL A 32 1.51 -12.04 34.39
C VAL A 32 1.67 -11.74 32.92
N THR A 33 2.86 -11.92 32.34
CA THR A 33 3.08 -11.71 30.89
C THR A 33 2.36 -12.74 30.02
N ASP A 34 2.17 -13.96 30.52
CA ASP A 34 1.39 -15.01 29.80
C ASP A 34 -0.11 -14.70 29.84
N ARG A 35 -0.60 -14.07 30.92
CA ARG A 35 -2.02 -13.72 31.08
C ARG A 35 -2.38 -12.34 30.48
N PHE A 36 -1.45 -11.40 30.50
CA PHE A 36 -1.57 -10.08 29.89
C PHE A 36 -0.53 -9.97 28.77
N SER A 37 -0.93 -10.24 27.53
CA SER A 37 -0.09 -10.05 26.34
C SER A 37 0.14 -8.55 26.08
N LEU A 38 0.88 -7.89 26.95
CA LEU A 38 1.38 -6.53 26.73
C LEU A 38 2.44 -6.59 25.63
N ARG A 39 1.98 -6.48 24.37
CA ARG A 39 2.86 -6.33 23.22
C ARG A 39 3.23 -4.87 23.05
N LEU A 40 4.42 -4.50 23.48
CA LEU A 40 5.03 -3.21 23.15
C LEU A 40 5.63 -3.32 21.76
N ASP A 41 5.03 -2.63 20.81
CA ASP A 41 5.57 -2.52 19.45
C ASP A 41 6.72 -1.52 19.46
N LEU A 42 7.95 -2.04 19.48
CA LEU A 42 9.19 -1.27 19.43
C LEU A 42 9.67 -1.00 18.00
N SER A 43 8.88 -1.38 16.98
CA SER A 43 9.21 -1.06 15.59
C SER A 43 9.08 0.43 15.34
N ALA A 44 10.01 1.02 14.58
CA ALA A 44 10.03 2.45 14.26
C ALA A 44 8.70 2.92 13.62
N ASP A 45 8.01 2.03 12.92
CA ASP A 45 6.78 2.31 12.17
C ASP A 45 5.52 1.77 12.83
N ARG A 46 5.63 1.20 14.05
CA ARG A 46 4.53 0.51 14.72
C ARG A 46 3.84 -0.52 13.79
N ALA A 47 4.65 -1.25 13.02
CA ALA A 47 4.20 -2.20 12.01
C ALA A 47 3.32 -3.33 12.59
N ASN A 48 3.51 -3.67 13.87
CA ASN A 48 2.74 -4.68 14.59
C ASN A 48 1.55 -4.10 15.37
N THR A 49 1.31 -2.78 15.27
CA THR A 49 0.16 -2.12 15.90
C THR A 49 -0.93 -1.88 14.87
N LEU A 50 -2.14 -2.37 15.15
CA LEU A 50 -3.29 -2.20 14.25
C LEU A 50 -3.59 -0.71 14.02
N SER A 51 -3.99 -0.40 12.80
CA SER A 51 -4.31 0.95 12.35
C SER A 51 -5.56 1.52 13.03
N LYS A 52 -5.73 2.85 12.93
CA LYS A 52 -6.96 3.51 13.36
C LYS A 52 -8.18 3.01 12.57
N ALA A 53 -7.99 2.68 11.29
CA ALA A 53 -9.06 2.19 10.43
C ALA A 53 -9.54 0.78 10.82
N ALA A 54 -8.65 -0.13 11.21
CA ALA A 54 -9.05 -1.41 11.76
C ALA A 54 -9.87 -1.22 13.06
N LYS A 55 -9.47 -0.26 13.89
CA LYS A 55 -10.20 0.06 15.14
C LYS A 55 -11.56 0.74 14.88
N SER A 56 -11.68 1.57 13.85
CA SER A 56 -12.97 2.17 13.48
C SER A 56 -13.93 1.13 12.91
N LEU A 57 -13.43 0.19 12.09
CA LEU A 57 -14.22 -0.91 11.55
C LEU A 57 -14.95 -1.71 12.64
N TYR A 58 -14.29 -2.00 13.76
CA TYR A 58 -14.89 -2.78 14.83
C TYR A 58 -16.17 -2.14 15.41
N LYS A 59 -16.30 -0.81 15.33
CA LYS A 59 -17.51 -0.11 15.77
C LYS A 59 -18.67 -0.31 14.80
N GLU A 60 -18.37 -0.55 13.53
CA GLU A 60 -19.34 -0.71 12.45
C GLU A 60 -19.87 -2.15 12.34
N ILE A 61 -19.26 -3.13 13.03
CA ILE A 61 -19.67 -4.54 13.01
C ILE A 61 -20.84 -4.72 13.98
N PRO A 62 -22.08 -5.04 13.49
CA PRO A 62 -23.25 -5.22 14.34
C PRO A 62 -23.23 -6.57 15.07
N GLU A 63 -22.86 -7.65 14.36
CA GLU A 63 -22.84 -9.01 14.86
C GLU A 63 -21.48 -9.67 14.64
N GLN A 64 -21.28 -10.88 15.21
CA GLN A 64 -20.01 -11.57 15.20
C GLN A 64 -19.61 -11.99 13.78
N VAL A 65 -18.34 -11.70 13.41
CA VAL A 65 -17.68 -12.14 12.18
C VAL A 65 -16.76 -13.32 12.52
N ARG A 66 -16.79 -14.38 11.71
CA ARG A 66 -15.86 -15.49 11.80
C ARG A 66 -14.76 -15.32 10.77
N LEU A 67 -13.51 -15.41 11.21
CA LEU A 67 -12.30 -15.34 10.40
C LEU A 67 -11.60 -16.69 10.47
N THR A 68 -11.68 -17.49 9.40
CA THR A 68 -11.06 -18.81 9.36
C THR A 68 -9.84 -18.80 8.44
N TYR A 69 -8.69 -19.11 8.98
CA TYR A 69 -7.45 -19.27 8.21
C TYR A 69 -7.23 -20.74 7.88
N TYR A 70 -7.34 -21.08 6.62
CA TYR A 70 -7.08 -22.42 6.09
C TYR A 70 -5.63 -22.51 5.66
N VAL A 71 -4.83 -23.30 6.37
CA VAL A 71 -3.39 -23.42 6.10
C VAL A 71 -2.93 -24.88 6.16
N SER A 72 -2.13 -25.25 5.16
CA SER A 72 -1.51 -26.59 5.13
C SER A 72 -0.34 -26.65 6.10
N PRO A 73 -0.25 -27.66 7.00
CA PRO A 73 0.88 -27.84 7.90
C PRO A 73 2.23 -27.87 7.16
N THR A 74 2.27 -28.53 6.01
CA THR A 74 3.46 -28.60 5.15
C THR A 74 4.00 -27.22 4.78
N LEU A 75 3.13 -26.22 4.56
CA LEU A 75 3.53 -24.85 4.27
C LEU A 75 4.03 -24.14 5.53
N SER A 76 3.34 -24.31 6.66
CA SER A 76 3.70 -23.71 7.95
C SER A 76 5.04 -24.17 8.50
N ASP A 77 5.42 -25.43 8.20
CA ASP A 77 6.70 -25.99 8.64
C ASP A 77 7.89 -25.49 7.82
N ARG A 78 7.65 -25.10 6.56
CA ARG A 78 8.71 -24.76 5.60
C ARG A 78 8.84 -23.29 5.28
N HIS A 79 7.80 -22.49 5.59
CA HIS A 79 7.78 -21.07 5.29
C HIS A 79 7.35 -20.27 6.53
N PRO A 80 8.03 -19.16 6.86
CA PRO A 80 7.68 -18.33 8.03
C PRO A 80 6.37 -17.55 7.86
N GLY A 81 5.92 -17.33 6.61
CA GLY A 81 4.73 -16.53 6.28
C GLY A 81 3.47 -16.96 7.02
N PRO A 82 3.08 -18.24 7.04
CA PRO A 82 1.87 -18.69 7.71
C PRO A 82 1.80 -18.31 9.20
N ARG A 83 2.88 -18.47 9.94
CA ARG A 83 2.95 -18.09 11.37
C ARG A 83 2.79 -16.58 11.58
N MET A 84 3.34 -15.78 10.67
CA MET A 84 3.19 -14.32 10.70
C MET A 84 1.75 -13.92 10.38
N ILE A 85 1.12 -14.57 9.40
CA ILE A 85 -0.28 -14.38 9.00
C ILE A 85 -1.20 -14.73 10.17
N GLU A 86 -1.02 -15.90 10.79
CA GLU A 86 -1.76 -16.32 11.98
C GLU A 86 -1.65 -15.29 13.11
N SER A 87 -0.42 -14.88 13.44
CA SER A 87 -0.16 -13.89 14.50
C SER A 87 -0.88 -12.58 14.27
N LEU A 88 -0.87 -12.06 13.03
CA LEU A 88 -1.54 -10.81 12.67
C LEU A 88 -3.05 -10.98 12.69
N ALA A 89 -3.60 -12.06 12.10
CA ALA A 89 -5.03 -12.34 12.08
C ALA A 89 -5.60 -12.54 13.49
N ARG A 90 -4.89 -13.26 14.36
CA ARG A 90 -5.22 -13.43 15.76
C ARG A 90 -5.21 -12.08 16.51
N SER A 91 -4.21 -11.23 16.25
CA SER A 91 -4.12 -9.89 16.84
C SER A 91 -5.26 -8.99 16.36
N PHE A 92 -5.61 -9.07 15.08
CA PHE A 92 -6.75 -8.36 14.47
C PHE A 92 -8.08 -8.77 15.11
N ALA A 93 -8.30 -10.07 15.31
CA ALA A 93 -9.49 -10.57 15.98
C ALA A 93 -9.54 -10.18 17.47
N ALA A 94 -8.43 -10.31 18.19
CA ALA A 94 -8.37 -9.96 19.62
C ALA A 94 -8.68 -8.48 19.89
N ALA A 95 -8.21 -7.57 19.01
CA ALA A 95 -8.48 -6.14 19.11
C ALA A 95 -9.94 -5.75 18.86
N SER A 96 -10.73 -6.65 18.29
CA SER A 96 -12.17 -6.43 18.04
C SER A 96 -13.04 -6.60 19.30
N HIS A 97 -12.46 -6.99 20.43
CA HIS A 97 -13.19 -7.26 21.68
C HIS A 97 -14.35 -8.26 21.52
N GLY A 98 -14.09 -9.35 20.77
CA GLY A 98 -15.04 -10.45 20.57
C GLY A 98 -15.99 -10.28 19.37
N LYS A 99 -15.91 -9.19 18.63
CA LYS A 99 -16.72 -9.01 17.40
C LYS A 99 -16.17 -9.84 16.23
N ILE A 100 -14.91 -10.19 16.25
CA ILE A 100 -14.29 -11.09 15.27
C ILE A 100 -13.71 -12.29 16.03
N VAL A 101 -14.09 -13.50 15.61
CA VAL A 101 -13.54 -14.75 16.12
C VAL A 101 -12.59 -15.33 15.08
N PHE A 102 -11.36 -15.61 15.52
CA PHE A 102 -10.35 -16.21 14.67
C PHE A 102 -10.25 -17.71 14.92
N GLU A 103 -10.27 -18.48 13.84
CA GLU A 103 -10.08 -19.93 13.84
C GLU A 103 -9.00 -20.30 12.81
N GLU A 104 -8.18 -21.29 13.13
CA GLU A 104 -7.24 -21.90 12.21
C GLU A 104 -7.70 -23.32 11.88
N ALA A 105 -7.63 -23.71 10.62
CA ALA A 105 -8.07 -25.03 10.17
C ALA A 105 -7.10 -25.62 9.13
N ASP A 106 -6.82 -26.92 9.28
CA ASP A 106 -6.11 -27.69 8.26
C ASP A 106 -7.09 -28.13 7.16
N PRO A 107 -6.87 -27.73 5.91
CA PRO A 107 -7.70 -28.14 4.76
C PRO A 107 -7.80 -29.65 4.58
N ALA A 108 -6.72 -30.40 4.88
CA ALA A 108 -6.68 -31.84 4.74
C ALA A 108 -7.43 -32.58 5.87
N ALA A 109 -7.72 -31.89 6.98
CA ALA A 109 -8.44 -32.49 8.09
C ALA A 109 -9.90 -32.79 7.71
N GLY A 110 -10.24 -34.07 7.67
CA GLY A 110 -11.61 -34.53 7.35
C GLY A 110 -11.99 -34.48 5.88
N LYS A 111 -11.04 -34.44 4.95
CA LYS A 111 -11.25 -34.41 3.47
C LYS A 111 -12.14 -33.24 3.03
N LYS A 112 -11.93 -32.06 3.59
CA LYS A 112 -12.74 -30.86 3.30
C LYS A 112 -12.18 -30.00 2.16
N GLU A 113 -11.13 -30.44 1.47
CA GLU A 113 -10.44 -29.67 0.43
C GLU A 113 -11.40 -29.15 -0.64
N SER A 114 -12.25 -30.04 -1.22
CA SER A 114 -13.24 -29.62 -2.23
C SER A 114 -14.27 -28.60 -1.70
N ALA A 115 -14.66 -28.72 -0.43
CA ALA A 115 -15.57 -27.75 0.18
C ALA A 115 -14.89 -26.39 0.37
N ILE A 116 -13.61 -26.38 0.73
CA ILE A 116 -12.83 -25.16 0.94
C ILE A 116 -12.52 -24.49 -0.41
N GLU A 117 -12.24 -25.28 -1.45
CA GLU A 117 -12.11 -24.80 -2.84
C GLU A 117 -13.42 -24.18 -3.36
N SER A 118 -14.55 -24.78 -3.03
CA SER A 118 -15.86 -24.22 -3.40
C SER A 118 -16.18 -22.89 -2.68
N LEU A 119 -15.55 -22.63 -1.52
CA LEU A 119 -15.60 -21.32 -0.87
C LEU A 119 -14.71 -20.28 -1.56
N GLY A 120 -13.79 -20.71 -2.46
CA GLY A 120 -12.90 -19.82 -3.20
C GLY A 120 -11.44 -19.81 -2.73
N VAL A 121 -11.06 -20.63 -1.75
CA VAL A 121 -9.65 -20.80 -1.36
C VAL A 121 -8.94 -21.66 -2.42
N GLN A 122 -7.83 -21.14 -2.96
CA GLN A 122 -7.13 -21.79 -4.06
C GLN A 122 -5.84 -22.47 -3.60
N PRO A 123 -5.61 -23.75 -3.94
CA PRO A 123 -4.34 -24.39 -3.67
C PRO A 123 -3.24 -23.87 -4.60
N GLN A 124 -2.02 -23.83 -4.08
CA GLN A 124 -0.82 -23.51 -4.86
C GLN A 124 0.12 -24.71 -4.91
N ARG A 125 0.81 -24.88 -6.04
CA ARG A 125 1.81 -25.93 -6.20
C ARG A 125 3.12 -25.50 -5.57
N MET A 126 3.59 -26.27 -4.59
CA MET A 126 4.88 -26.06 -3.93
C MET A 126 5.81 -27.23 -4.25
N GLN A 127 7.01 -26.91 -4.72
CA GLN A 127 8.06 -27.91 -4.89
C GLN A 127 8.70 -28.19 -3.54
N ILE A 128 8.69 -29.45 -3.15
CA ILE A 128 9.31 -29.95 -1.92
C ILE A 128 10.49 -30.81 -2.30
N VAL A 129 11.66 -30.46 -1.77
CA VAL A 129 12.87 -31.27 -1.92
C VAL A 129 13.11 -32.02 -0.62
N GLU A 130 12.98 -33.34 -0.64
CA GLU A 130 13.27 -34.22 0.50
C GLU A 130 14.27 -35.29 0.06
N LYS A 131 15.42 -35.37 0.74
CA LYS A 131 16.43 -36.43 0.60
C LYS A 131 16.68 -36.89 -0.86
N ASN A 132 16.89 -35.93 -1.78
CA ASN A 132 17.08 -36.14 -3.23
C ASN A 132 15.83 -36.47 -4.06
N GLU A 133 14.63 -36.41 -3.50
CA GLU A 133 13.40 -36.52 -4.27
C GLU A 133 12.74 -35.14 -4.38
N GLN A 134 12.35 -34.76 -5.60
CA GLN A 134 11.52 -33.58 -5.84
C GLN A 134 10.06 -34.02 -5.89
N ARG A 135 9.27 -33.53 -4.95
CA ARG A 135 7.84 -33.77 -4.89
C ARG A 135 7.09 -32.44 -5.03
N VAL A 136 6.01 -32.44 -5.81
CA VAL A 136 5.09 -31.32 -5.89
C VAL A 136 3.94 -31.58 -4.93
N ALA A 137 3.72 -30.69 -3.96
CA ALA A 137 2.56 -30.74 -3.08
C ALA A 137 1.62 -29.57 -3.38
N LEU A 138 0.34 -29.79 -3.23
CA LEU A 138 -0.66 -28.73 -3.18
C LEU A 138 -0.72 -28.21 -1.75
N VAL A 139 -0.55 -26.89 -1.59
CA VAL A 139 -0.60 -26.21 -0.29
C VAL A 139 -1.64 -25.12 -0.32
N TYR A 140 -2.32 -24.96 0.80
CA TYR A 140 -3.34 -23.94 1.01
C TYR A 140 -2.82 -22.90 1.98
N SER A 141 -3.20 -21.66 1.77
CA SER A 141 -2.98 -20.53 2.68
C SER A 141 -4.02 -19.45 2.37
N GLY A 142 -5.27 -19.70 2.70
CA GLY A 142 -6.37 -18.79 2.40
C GLY A 142 -7.15 -18.39 3.64
N ILE A 143 -7.77 -17.22 3.61
CA ILE A 143 -8.60 -16.72 4.70
C ILE A 143 -10.04 -16.56 4.23
N VAL A 144 -10.97 -17.09 4.99
CA VAL A 144 -12.40 -16.91 4.76
C VAL A 144 -13.00 -16.07 5.88
N VAL A 145 -13.64 -14.98 5.51
CA VAL A 145 -14.36 -14.08 6.40
C VAL A 145 -15.85 -14.37 6.25
N GLN A 146 -16.53 -14.82 7.30
CA GLN A 146 -17.95 -15.15 7.28
C GLN A 146 -18.73 -14.21 8.19
N TYR A 147 -19.82 -13.67 7.67
CA TYR A 147 -20.76 -12.83 8.39
C TYR A 147 -22.18 -13.22 8.00
N LEU A 148 -22.90 -13.83 8.94
CA LEU A 148 -24.22 -14.43 8.67
C LEU A 148 -24.14 -15.45 7.53
N ASP A 149 -24.90 -15.23 6.45
CA ASP A 149 -24.96 -16.03 5.22
C ASP A 149 -23.96 -15.60 4.13
N ARG A 150 -23.16 -14.57 4.40
CA ARG A 150 -22.21 -14.01 3.44
C ARG A 150 -20.78 -14.39 3.79
N SER A 151 -19.98 -14.60 2.75
CA SER A 151 -18.56 -14.89 2.91
C SER A 151 -17.73 -14.11 1.89
N GLU A 152 -16.59 -13.62 2.37
CA GLU A 152 -15.53 -13.01 1.56
C GLU A 152 -14.28 -13.85 1.71
N VAL A 153 -13.51 -13.98 0.64
CA VAL A 153 -12.36 -14.89 0.61
C VAL A 153 -11.10 -14.19 0.14
N LEU A 154 -10.03 -14.42 0.87
CA LEU A 154 -8.67 -14.15 0.43
C LEU A 154 -8.10 -15.48 -0.09
N PRO A 155 -8.07 -15.73 -1.40
CA PRO A 155 -7.87 -17.08 -1.96
C PRO A 155 -6.53 -17.69 -1.61
N PHE A 156 -5.47 -16.86 -1.55
CA PHE A 156 -4.13 -17.27 -1.16
C PHE A 156 -3.35 -16.09 -0.57
N VAL A 157 -2.80 -16.31 0.63
CA VAL A 157 -2.03 -15.29 1.38
C VAL A 157 -0.71 -15.91 1.83
N ILE A 158 0.42 -15.28 1.51
CA ILE A 158 1.76 -15.74 1.90
C ILE A 158 2.59 -14.66 2.60
N SER A 159 2.14 -13.41 2.58
CA SER A 159 2.80 -12.26 3.19
C SER A 159 1.82 -11.47 4.06
N THR A 160 2.34 -10.82 5.10
CA THR A 160 1.57 -9.93 5.97
C THR A 160 1.53 -8.47 5.49
N ASP A 161 2.24 -8.14 4.42
CA ASP A 161 2.43 -6.74 4.00
C ASP A 161 1.14 -5.99 3.67
N THR A 162 0.12 -6.66 3.11
CA THR A 162 -1.20 -6.09 2.84
C THR A 162 -2.30 -6.72 3.68
N LEU A 163 -1.96 -7.71 4.51
CA LEU A 163 -2.97 -8.54 5.17
C LEU A 163 -3.94 -7.73 6.03
N GLU A 164 -3.47 -6.74 6.78
CA GLU A 164 -4.37 -5.88 7.57
C GLU A 164 -5.38 -5.15 6.68
N TYR A 165 -4.92 -4.60 5.55
CA TYR A 165 -5.79 -3.96 4.57
C TYR A 165 -6.80 -4.94 3.98
N ASP A 166 -6.33 -6.12 3.57
CA ASP A 166 -7.15 -7.15 2.94
C ASP A 166 -8.21 -7.68 3.92
N LEU A 167 -7.86 -7.87 5.20
CA LEU A 167 -8.80 -8.25 6.25
C LEU A 167 -9.86 -7.17 6.50
N VAL A 168 -9.45 -5.90 6.61
CA VAL A 168 -10.41 -4.79 6.81
C VAL A 168 -11.35 -4.68 5.62
N LYS A 169 -10.84 -4.83 4.38
CA LYS A 169 -11.65 -4.82 3.16
C LYS A 169 -12.65 -5.98 3.16
N ALA A 170 -12.17 -7.21 3.43
CA ALA A 170 -13.01 -8.41 3.43
C ALA A 170 -14.10 -8.36 4.52
N VAL A 171 -13.77 -7.92 5.74
CA VAL A 171 -14.75 -7.74 6.81
C VAL A 171 -15.78 -6.67 6.43
N LYS A 172 -15.33 -5.54 5.88
CA LYS A 172 -16.23 -4.47 5.45
C LYS A 172 -17.17 -4.93 4.34
N ALA A 173 -16.66 -5.69 3.37
CA ALA A 173 -17.46 -6.27 2.29
C ALA A 173 -18.47 -7.30 2.80
N ALA A 174 -18.06 -8.19 3.72
CA ALA A 174 -18.95 -9.18 4.32
C ALA A 174 -20.08 -8.54 5.15
N VAL A 175 -19.77 -7.50 5.94
CA VAL A 175 -20.73 -6.80 6.80
C VAL A 175 -21.65 -5.90 5.97
N SER A 176 -21.14 -5.25 4.90
CA SER A 176 -21.94 -4.36 4.07
C SER A 176 -22.96 -5.15 3.23
N SER A 177 -24.23 -4.76 3.30
CA SER A 177 -25.27 -5.31 2.42
C SER A 177 -25.24 -4.73 1.01
N LYS A 178 -24.54 -3.61 0.79
CA LYS A 178 -24.46 -2.94 -0.51
C LYS A 178 -23.21 -3.41 -1.23
N LYS A 179 -23.39 -4.05 -2.38
CA LYS A 179 -22.31 -4.29 -3.33
C LYS A 179 -21.78 -2.97 -3.86
N GLN A 180 -20.48 -2.91 -4.10
CA GLN A 180 -19.87 -1.74 -4.70
C GLN A 180 -20.21 -1.70 -6.19
N VAL A 181 -20.73 -0.57 -6.68
CA VAL A 181 -21.12 -0.36 -8.07
C VAL A 181 -20.07 0.53 -8.75
N ALA A 182 -19.47 0.04 -9.83
CA ALA A 182 -18.66 0.82 -10.75
C ALA A 182 -19.52 1.25 -11.94
N SER A 183 -19.72 2.55 -12.11
CA SER A 183 -20.34 3.08 -13.34
C SER A 183 -19.25 3.36 -14.36
N ILE A 184 -19.38 2.80 -15.56
CA ILE A 184 -18.38 2.91 -16.64
C ILE A 184 -18.97 3.79 -17.73
N LEU A 185 -18.49 5.04 -17.81
CA LEU A 185 -18.87 5.99 -18.85
C LEU A 185 -17.92 5.80 -20.04
N LEU A 186 -18.48 5.31 -21.15
CA LEU A 186 -17.75 5.13 -22.41
C LEU A 186 -17.78 6.44 -23.21
N GLY A 187 -16.68 7.18 -23.19
CA GLY A 187 -16.56 8.49 -23.80
C GLY A 187 -16.08 8.49 -25.26
N ASP A 188 -15.91 7.32 -25.88
CA ASP A 188 -15.56 7.19 -27.28
C ASP A 188 -16.73 6.54 -28.04
N SER A 189 -17.06 7.09 -29.22
CA SER A 189 -18.18 6.60 -30.04
C SER A 189 -17.93 5.18 -30.56
N GLY A 190 -19.01 4.39 -30.66
CA GLY A 190 -18.95 3.05 -31.26
C GLY A 190 -18.31 1.98 -30.40
N LYS A 191 -17.96 2.28 -29.14
CA LYS A 191 -17.43 1.32 -28.17
C LYS A 191 -18.51 0.79 -27.25
N SER A 192 -18.36 -0.47 -26.81
CA SER A 192 -19.25 -1.11 -25.84
C SER A 192 -18.50 -2.03 -24.90
N LEU A 193 -19.02 -2.24 -23.67
CA LEU A 193 -18.39 -3.14 -22.70
C LEU A 193 -18.35 -4.59 -23.20
N GLU A 194 -19.32 -5.00 -24.00
CA GLU A 194 -19.42 -6.37 -24.52
C GLU A 194 -18.42 -6.68 -25.63
N ASN A 195 -18.04 -5.70 -26.44
CA ASN A 195 -17.21 -5.94 -27.60
C ASN A 195 -15.77 -5.49 -27.42
N ASP A 196 -15.54 -4.38 -26.69
CA ASP A 196 -14.23 -3.71 -26.66
C ASP A 196 -13.53 -3.80 -25.30
N TYR A 197 -14.27 -4.15 -24.21
CA TYR A 197 -13.78 -4.11 -22.82
C TYR A 197 -14.14 -5.38 -22.03
N LYS A 198 -14.10 -6.56 -22.68
CA LYS A 198 -14.44 -7.85 -22.04
C LYS A 198 -13.51 -8.19 -20.89
N ALA A 199 -12.21 -7.94 -21.07
CA ALA A 199 -11.20 -8.19 -20.03
C ALA A 199 -11.48 -7.35 -18.78
N LEU A 200 -11.83 -6.07 -18.92
CA LEU A 200 -12.22 -5.21 -17.80
C LEU A 200 -13.49 -5.71 -17.11
N SER A 201 -14.54 -5.99 -17.91
CA SER A 201 -15.82 -6.47 -17.40
C SER A 201 -15.69 -7.78 -16.61
N GLN A 202 -14.85 -8.68 -17.12
CA GLN A 202 -14.54 -9.96 -16.44
C GLN A 202 -13.75 -9.74 -15.15
N ALA A 203 -12.73 -8.88 -15.17
CA ALA A 203 -11.91 -8.57 -14.01
C ALA A 203 -12.74 -7.92 -12.89
N LEU A 204 -13.64 -6.97 -13.21
CA LEU A 204 -14.55 -6.36 -12.24
C LEU A 204 -15.47 -7.40 -11.59
N ARG A 205 -16.10 -8.29 -12.40
CA ARG A 205 -16.95 -9.37 -11.87
C ARG A 205 -16.19 -10.31 -10.94
N GLN A 206 -15.00 -10.74 -11.36
CA GLN A 206 -14.15 -11.63 -10.55
C GLN A 206 -13.71 -11.01 -9.23
N SER A 207 -13.64 -9.68 -9.19
CA SER A 207 -13.26 -8.92 -7.98
C SER A 207 -14.46 -8.49 -7.13
N GLY A 208 -15.67 -8.99 -7.43
CA GLY A 208 -16.88 -8.74 -6.65
C GLY A 208 -17.55 -7.39 -6.94
N TRP A 209 -17.13 -6.67 -7.97
CA TRP A 209 -17.78 -5.43 -8.39
C TRP A 209 -19.03 -5.71 -9.23
N GLU A 210 -20.12 -5.00 -8.91
CA GLU A 210 -21.18 -4.77 -9.88
C GLU A 210 -20.79 -3.61 -10.77
N TYR A 211 -21.08 -3.68 -12.07
CA TYR A 211 -20.80 -2.58 -12.96
C TYR A 211 -22.00 -2.24 -13.86
N ARG A 212 -22.09 -0.98 -14.26
CA ARG A 212 -23.10 -0.46 -15.18
C ARG A 212 -22.46 0.36 -16.26
N GLU A 213 -22.82 0.12 -17.50
CA GLU A 213 -22.48 0.98 -18.62
C GLU A 213 -23.31 2.26 -18.55
N VAL A 214 -22.63 3.39 -18.71
CA VAL A 214 -23.22 4.73 -18.84
C VAL A 214 -22.78 5.29 -20.18
N ARG A 215 -23.68 5.85 -20.93
CA ARG A 215 -23.41 6.47 -22.24
C ARG A 215 -23.40 7.98 -22.15
N PRO A 216 -22.76 8.68 -23.09
CA PRO A 216 -22.86 10.13 -23.18
C PRO A 216 -24.32 10.59 -23.21
N GLY A 217 -24.69 11.48 -22.30
CA GLY A 217 -26.07 11.93 -22.10
C GLY A 217 -26.85 11.23 -21.02
N ASP A 218 -26.44 10.04 -20.58
CA ASP A 218 -27.13 9.31 -19.52
C ASP A 218 -26.81 9.88 -18.13
N GLU A 219 -27.69 9.66 -17.18
CA GLU A 219 -27.48 9.98 -15.77
C GLU A 219 -26.43 9.08 -15.12
N ILE A 220 -25.52 9.66 -14.33
CA ILE A 220 -24.65 8.88 -13.45
C ILE A 220 -25.53 8.32 -12.33
N PRO A 221 -25.67 6.98 -12.21
CA PRO A 221 -26.54 6.37 -11.21
C PRO A 221 -26.19 6.82 -9.78
N ALA A 222 -27.20 7.07 -8.95
CA ALA A 222 -27.01 7.56 -7.59
C ALA A 222 -26.24 6.56 -6.69
N GLU A 223 -26.32 5.26 -7.00
CA GLU A 223 -25.59 4.19 -6.32
C GLU A 223 -24.14 4.05 -6.75
N THR A 224 -23.65 4.88 -7.68
CA THR A 224 -22.28 4.84 -8.19
C THR A 224 -21.28 5.03 -7.04
N GLY A 225 -20.52 3.99 -6.73
CA GLY A 225 -19.42 4.05 -5.77
C GLY A 225 -18.16 4.64 -6.37
N VAL A 226 -17.89 4.29 -7.63
CA VAL A 226 -16.75 4.80 -8.42
C VAL A 226 -17.18 4.98 -9.87
N LEU A 227 -16.81 6.12 -10.47
CA LEU A 227 -17.02 6.39 -11.89
C LEU A 227 -15.73 6.10 -12.66
N LEU A 228 -15.80 5.21 -13.63
CA LEU A 228 -14.71 4.95 -14.59
C LEU A 228 -15.07 5.62 -15.91
N VAL A 229 -14.40 6.71 -16.26
CA VAL A 229 -14.56 7.40 -17.54
C VAL A 229 -13.48 6.90 -18.49
N ILE A 230 -13.87 6.17 -19.55
CA ILE A 230 -12.95 5.56 -20.50
C ILE A 230 -13.22 6.17 -21.89
N GLY A 231 -12.25 6.94 -22.37
CA GLY A 231 -12.41 7.75 -23.56
C GLY A 231 -13.01 9.13 -23.28
N ASN A 232 -12.85 10.06 -24.20
CA ASN A 232 -13.32 11.43 -24.05
C ASN A 232 -13.68 12.12 -25.38
N ALA A 233 -13.55 11.42 -26.51
CA ALA A 233 -13.77 12.03 -27.82
C ALA A 233 -15.24 12.42 -28.10
N ALA A 234 -16.20 11.71 -27.49
CA ALA A 234 -17.63 11.95 -27.67
C ALA A 234 -18.28 12.72 -26.50
N LEU A 235 -17.54 13.05 -25.44
CA LEU A 235 -18.06 13.77 -24.27
C LEU A 235 -18.08 15.27 -24.52
N ASP A 236 -19.23 15.90 -24.50
CA ASP A 236 -19.39 17.35 -24.64
C ASP A 236 -19.45 18.07 -23.26
N ASP A 237 -19.73 19.38 -23.28
CA ASP A 237 -19.85 20.19 -22.06
C ASP A 237 -21.00 19.72 -21.15
N TYR A 238 -22.06 19.12 -21.70
CA TYR A 238 -23.18 18.56 -20.93
C TYR A 238 -22.73 17.36 -20.07
N ASP A 239 -21.94 16.46 -20.67
CA ASP A 239 -21.38 15.30 -19.96
C ASP A 239 -20.31 15.73 -18.93
N ALA A 240 -19.44 16.67 -19.35
CA ALA A 240 -18.41 17.22 -18.46
C ALA A 240 -19.02 17.91 -17.22
N TYR A 241 -20.13 18.62 -17.39
CA TYR A 241 -20.87 19.22 -16.27
C TYR A 241 -21.43 18.17 -15.31
N ARG A 242 -21.98 17.05 -15.81
CA ARG A 242 -22.48 15.95 -14.98
C ARG A 242 -21.37 15.31 -14.17
N ILE A 243 -20.22 15.12 -14.79
CA ILE A 243 -19.02 14.61 -14.10
C ILE A 243 -18.58 15.60 -13.02
N ASP A 244 -18.57 16.92 -13.32
CA ASP A 244 -18.23 17.97 -12.34
C ASP A 244 -19.20 17.96 -11.16
N ALA A 245 -20.51 17.84 -11.40
CA ALA A 245 -21.53 17.73 -10.36
C ALA A 245 -21.34 16.48 -9.47
N TYR A 246 -21.01 15.34 -10.08
CA TYR A 246 -20.73 14.10 -9.39
C TYR A 246 -19.49 14.25 -8.48
N LEU A 247 -18.39 14.82 -8.99
CA LEU A 247 -17.17 15.07 -8.21
C LEU A 247 -17.40 16.09 -7.09
N ALA A 248 -18.13 17.18 -7.36
CA ALA A 248 -18.50 18.18 -6.36
C ALA A 248 -19.32 17.59 -5.20
N SER A 249 -20.11 16.55 -5.47
CA SER A 249 -20.84 15.79 -4.44
C SER A 249 -19.96 14.88 -3.59
N GLY A 250 -18.66 14.78 -3.87
CA GLY A 250 -17.70 13.88 -3.22
C GLY A 250 -17.56 12.54 -3.94
N GLY A 251 -18.05 12.45 -5.19
CA GLY A 251 -17.84 11.31 -6.07
C GLY A 251 -16.36 11.08 -6.37
N ARG A 252 -15.99 9.87 -6.72
CA ARG A 252 -14.61 9.46 -6.99
C ARG A 252 -14.52 8.85 -8.38
N ALA A 253 -13.50 9.24 -9.15
CA ALA A 253 -13.44 8.83 -10.55
C ALA A 253 -12.02 8.45 -11.01
N LEU A 254 -11.97 7.52 -11.97
CA LEU A 254 -10.81 7.29 -12.82
C LEU A 254 -11.13 7.83 -14.21
N PHE A 255 -10.21 8.59 -14.77
CA PHE A 255 -10.25 9.12 -16.11
C PHE A 255 -9.17 8.47 -16.96
N ALA A 256 -9.54 7.61 -17.88
CA ALA A 256 -8.69 7.09 -18.94
C ALA A 256 -8.94 7.93 -20.19
N VAL A 257 -8.08 8.91 -20.44
CA VAL A 257 -8.30 9.97 -21.45
C VAL A 257 -7.15 10.07 -22.43
N LYS A 258 -7.42 10.63 -23.59
CA LYS A 258 -6.43 10.83 -24.65
C LYS A 258 -6.43 12.29 -25.11
N GLY A 259 -5.26 12.81 -25.46
CA GLY A 259 -5.08 14.11 -26.12
C GLY A 259 -4.98 13.97 -27.63
N VAL A 260 -4.73 12.76 -28.11
CA VAL A 260 -4.57 12.41 -29.52
C VAL A 260 -5.52 11.25 -29.86
N ASP A 261 -6.28 11.42 -30.93
CA ASP A 261 -7.21 10.40 -31.42
C ASP A 261 -6.54 9.52 -32.46
N VAL A 262 -6.40 8.22 -32.15
CA VAL A 262 -5.77 7.22 -33.02
C VAL A 262 -6.84 6.41 -33.71
N GLN A 263 -6.78 6.38 -35.03
CA GLN A 263 -7.71 5.67 -35.91
C GLN A 263 -7.03 4.44 -36.52
N LEU A 264 -7.71 3.29 -36.44
CA LEU A 264 -7.20 1.99 -36.91
C LEU A 264 -7.98 1.44 -38.12
N SER A 265 -9.09 2.09 -38.49
CA SER A 265 -10.05 1.54 -39.47
C SER A 265 -9.62 1.64 -40.92
N GLN A 266 -8.83 2.65 -41.27
CA GLN A 266 -8.38 2.91 -42.68
C GLN A 266 -6.87 3.06 -42.79
N GLY A 267 -6.13 2.33 -41.95
CA GLY A 267 -4.71 2.52 -41.71
C GLY A 267 -4.48 3.13 -40.32
N ILE A 268 -3.24 3.13 -39.87
CA ILE A 268 -2.91 3.69 -38.53
C ILE A 268 -2.53 5.16 -38.72
N TYR A 269 -3.39 6.06 -38.27
CA TYR A 269 -3.09 7.50 -38.26
C TYR A 269 -3.61 8.15 -36.97
N ALA A 270 -3.04 9.27 -36.60
CA ALA A 270 -3.41 10.00 -35.40
C ALA A 270 -3.62 11.48 -35.69
N LEU A 271 -4.57 12.07 -34.99
CA LEU A 271 -4.92 13.48 -35.05
C LEU A 271 -5.04 14.05 -33.64
N PRO A 272 -4.71 15.34 -33.42
CA PRO A 272 -5.03 16.00 -32.18
C PRO A 272 -6.53 15.91 -31.89
N LEU A 273 -6.89 15.60 -30.67
CA LEU A 273 -8.29 15.51 -30.27
C LEU A 273 -8.98 16.88 -30.45
N ARG A 274 -10.10 16.90 -31.14
CA ARG A 274 -10.86 18.13 -31.40
C ARG A 274 -11.73 18.54 -30.20
N ASN A 275 -12.40 17.55 -29.60
CA ASN A 275 -13.26 17.79 -28.46
C ASN A 275 -12.40 17.80 -27.16
N ASP A 276 -12.48 18.89 -26.42
CA ASP A 276 -11.70 19.11 -25.21
C ASP A 276 -12.54 19.40 -23.96
N ALA A 277 -13.85 19.20 -24.02
CA ALA A 277 -14.76 19.54 -22.92
C ALA A 277 -14.33 18.92 -21.58
N LEU A 278 -14.06 17.60 -21.56
CA LEU A 278 -13.57 16.93 -20.37
C LEU A 278 -12.14 17.35 -20.03
N LEU A 279 -11.28 17.55 -21.02
CA LEU A 279 -9.88 17.95 -20.79
C LEU A 279 -9.78 19.32 -20.13
N ARG A 280 -10.63 20.29 -20.50
CA ARG A 280 -10.73 21.59 -19.81
C ARG A 280 -11.17 21.45 -18.35
N SER A 281 -12.06 20.51 -18.07
CA SER A 281 -12.47 20.23 -16.69
C SER A 281 -11.33 19.64 -15.88
N LEU A 282 -10.59 18.67 -16.42
CA LEU A 282 -9.41 18.08 -15.77
C LEU A 282 -8.31 19.11 -15.54
N GLU A 283 -8.09 20.04 -16.48
CA GLU A 283 -7.14 21.14 -16.31
C GLU A 283 -7.54 22.05 -15.14
N SER A 284 -8.85 22.36 -14.98
CA SER A 284 -9.33 23.13 -13.84
C SER A 284 -9.14 22.41 -12.50
N TYR A 285 -9.15 21.05 -12.47
CA TYR A 285 -8.86 20.26 -11.27
C TYR A 285 -7.36 20.18 -10.98
N GLY A 286 -6.50 20.51 -11.95
CA GLY A 286 -5.05 20.54 -11.78
C GLY A 286 -4.27 19.52 -12.59
N VAL A 287 -4.90 18.88 -13.59
CA VAL A 287 -4.22 17.98 -14.54
C VAL A 287 -4.52 18.42 -15.97
N LYS A 288 -3.51 18.91 -16.67
CA LYS A 288 -3.58 19.17 -18.10
C LYS A 288 -3.13 17.94 -18.87
N VAL A 289 -3.94 17.49 -19.81
CA VAL A 289 -3.62 16.43 -20.77
C VAL A 289 -3.17 17.10 -22.04
N ASP A 290 -1.91 16.91 -22.43
CA ASP A 290 -1.38 17.51 -23.65
C ASP A 290 -1.83 16.74 -24.90
N ARG A 291 -1.85 17.44 -26.05
CA ARG A 291 -2.23 16.86 -27.33
C ARG A 291 -1.02 16.31 -28.10
N ASP A 292 -0.08 15.76 -27.34
CA ASP A 292 1.14 15.12 -27.82
C ASP A 292 1.06 13.61 -27.58
N LEU A 293 1.85 12.83 -28.33
CA LEU A 293 2.07 11.42 -28.04
C LEU A 293 3.42 11.21 -27.36
N VAL A 294 3.43 10.40 -26.31
CA VAL A 294 4.65 9.94 -25.67
C VAL A 294 5.10 8.65 -26.34
N LEU A 295 6.35 8.64 -26.79
CA LEU A 295 7.05 7.47 -27.29
C LEU A 295 8.18 7.13 -26.33
N ASP A 296 8.46 5.82 -26.12
CA ASP A 296 9.48 5.40 -25.18
C ASP A 296 10.32 4.24 -25.75
N VAL A 297 11.60 4.22 -25.41
CA VAL A 297 12.47 3.06 -25.68
C VAL A 297 11.99 1.81 -24.95
N SER A 298 11.31 1.96 -23.82
CA SER A 298 10.63 0.88 -23.12
C SER A 298 9.24 0.67 -23.72
N SER A 299 9.15 -0.16 -24.74
CA SER A 299 7.94 -0.35 -25.53
C SER A 299 7.66 -1.82 -25.81
N LEU A 300 6.38 -2.12 -26.09
CA LEU A 300 5.92 -3.43 -26.51
C LEU A 300 6.33 -3.72 -27.95
N THR A 301 6.32 -5.00 -28.27
CA THR A 301 6.38 -5.49 -29.65
C THR A 301 4.96 -5.73 -30.15
N ALA A 302 4.60 -5.06 -31.23
CA ALA A 302 3.27 -5.12 -31.81
C ALA A 302 3.25 -6.01 -33.07
N PRO A 303 2.22 -6.86 -33.27
CA PRO A 303 2.02 -7.59 -34.52
C PRO A 303 1.35 -6.71 -35.56
N PHE A 304 2.03 -6.43 -36.66
CA PHE A 304 1.49 -5.68 -37.77
C PHE A 304 1.39 -6.52 -39.02
N GLN A 305 0.35 -6.29 -39.82
CA GLN A 305 0.25 -6.84 -41.15
C GLN A 305 1.05 -5.97 -42.14
N VAL A 306 2.09 -6.51 -42.71
CA VAL A 306 2.94 -5.86 -43.71
C VAL A 306 2.85 -6.58 -45.05
N ALA A 307 3.15 -5.87 -46.12
CA ALA A 307 3.26 -6.50 -47.45
C ALA A 307 4.39 -7.53 -47.45
N SER A 308 4.11 -8.73 -47.93
CA SER A 308 5.13 -9.76 -48.07
C SER A 308 5.94 -9.57 -49.34
N PRO A 309 7.27 -9.71 -49.35
CA PRO A 309 8.09 -9.67 -50.56
C PRO A 309 7.73 -10.76 -51.57
N PHE A 310 7.05 -11.82 -51.13
CA PHE A 310 6.59 -12.93 -51.97
C PHE A 310 5.12 -12.80 -52.44
N GLY A 311 4.52 -11.64 -52.23
CA GLY A 311 3.10 -11.40 -52.48
C GLY A 311 2.21 -11.76 -51.27
N GLY A 312 1.08 -11.05 -51.13
CA GLY A 312 0.18 -11.21 -49.99
C GLY A 312 0.58 -10.39 -48.78
N ARG A 313 0.05 -10.77 -47.58
CA ARG A 313 0.32 -10.11 -46.30
C ARG A 313 1.02 -11.07 -45.36
N ALA A 314 2.00 -10.58 -44.64
CA ALA A 314 2.69 -11.28 -43.57
C ALA A 314 2.51 -10.55 -42.22
N ILE A 315 2.61 -11.27 -41.10
CA ILE A 315 2.65 -10.63 -39.79
C ILE A 315 4.11 -10.35 -39.45
N SER A 316 4.43 -9.08 -39.22
CA SER A 316 5.74 -8.64 -38.72
C SER A 316 5.60 -8.17 -37.27
N TYR A 317 6.51 -8.62 -36.44
CA TYR A 317 6.59 -8.20 -35.03
C TYR A 317 7.56 -7.02 -34.93
N VAL A 318 7.02 -5.83 -34.73
CA VAL A 318 7.78 -4.57 -34.71
C VAL A 318 7.82 -4.04 -33.28
N ARG A 319 8.99 -3.64 -32.79
CA ARG A 319 9.09 -2.89 -31.54
C ARG A 319 8.44 -1.52 -31.76
N TYR A 320 7.41 -1.22 -30.99
CA TYR A 320 6.53 -0.11 -31.27
C TYR A 320 6.54 0.94 -30.14
N PRO A 321 7.37 2.00 -30.25
CA PRO A 321 7.57 3.00 -29.19
C PRO A 321 6.30 3.72 -28.73
N CYS A 322 5.25 3.76 -29.54
CA CYS A 322 3.95 4.33 -29.20
C CYS A 322 3.16 3.47 -28.20
N TRP A 323 3.58 2.22 -27.94
CA TRP A 323 3.01 1.34 -26.91
C TRP A 323 3.99 1.26 -25.75
N VAL A 324 3.83 2.18 -24.81
CA VAL A 324 4.76 2.39 -23.71
C VAL A 324 4.60 1.33 -22.64
N MET A 325 5.65 0.58 -22.37
CA MET A 325 5.75 -0.36 -21.28
C MET A 325 6.37 0.33 -20.05
N THR A 326 5.57 0.59 -19.02
CA THR A 326 6.05 1.30 -17.83
C THR A 326 6.99 0.43 -16.99
N ARG A 327 7.97 1.06 -16.34
CA ARG A 327 8.97 0.39 -15.52
C ARG A 327 8.71 0.59 -14.03
N PRO A 328 9.00 -0.40 -13.18
CA PRO A 328 8.83 -0.30 -11.72
C PRO A 328 9.57 0.88 -11.11
N GLU A 329 10.76 1.21 -11.64
CA GLU A 329 11.64 2.27 -11.11
C GLU A 329 11.02 3.67 -11.25
N PHE A 330 10.08 3.86 -12.17
CA PHE A 330 9.46 5.14 -12.47
C PHE A 330 8.02 5.26 -11.96
N ARG A 331 7.66 4.43 -10.98
CA ARG A 331 6.38 4.47 -10.27
C ARG A 331 6.56 5.07 -8.88
N ASP A 332 5.50 5.66 -8.37
CA ASP A 332 5.48 6.08 -6.98
C ASP A 332 5.37 4.86 -6.06
N ALA A 333 6.47 4.48 -5.45
CA ALA A 333 6.53 3.35 -4.51
C ALA A 333 5.80 3.64 -3.18
N LYS A 334 5.44 4.90 -2.91
CA LYS A 334 4.72 5.28 -1.68
C LYS A 334 3.21 5.22 -1.85
N ASN A 335 2.71 5.26 -3.10
CA ASN A 335 1.28 5.22 -3.34
C ASN A 335 0.78 3.77 -3.32
N PRO A 336 -0.29 3.45 -2.57
CA PRO A 336 -0.83 2.10 -2.45
C PRO A 336 -1.24 1.47 -3.77
N LEU A 337 -1.67 2.26 -4.73
CA LEU A 337 -2.09 1.78 -6.05
C LEU A 337 -0.91 1.28 -6.88
N THR A 338 0.23 1.97 -6.82
CA THR A 338 1.37 1.72 -7.72
C THR A 338 2.53 0.96 -7.10
N ALA A 339 2.62 0.91 -5.78
CA ALA A 339 3.74 0.27 -5.07
C ALA A 339 3.96 -1.21 -5.42
N ARG A 340 2.88 -1.94 -5.73
CA ARG A 340 2.91 -3.37 -6.10
C ARG A 340 2.35 -3.65 -7.49
N LEU A 341 2.26 -2.62 -8.30
CA LEU A 341 1.79 -2.78 -9.67
C LEU A 341 2.75 -3.71 -10.44
N ALA A 342 2.23 -4.81 -10.97
CA ALA A 342 3.04 -5.79 -11.71
C ALA A 342 3.56 -5.18 -13.02
N GLY A 343 2.67 -4.50 -13.75
CA GLY A 343 2.94 -3.81 -15.00
C GLY A 343 1.81 -2.83 -15.32
N LEU A 344 2.07 -1.94 -16.24
CA LEU A 344 1.07 -1.09 -16.88
C LEU A 344 1.59 -0.74 -18.27
N ASP A 345 0.87 -1.15 -19.30
CA ASP A 345 1.19 -0.86 -20.67
C ASP A 345 0.18 0.14 -21.23
N LEU A 346 0.68 1.24 -21.76
CA LEU A 346 -0.15 2.33 -22.23
C LEU A 346 -0.05 2.44 -23.76
N PHE A 347 -1.18 2.32 -24.41
CA PHE A 347 -1.28 2.43 -25.86
C PHE A 347 -1.50 3.90 -26.24
N TRP A 348 -0.61 4.45 -27.04
CA TRP A 348 -0.63 5.84 -27.53
C TRP A 348 -0.88 6.88 -26.42
N PRO A 349 -0.06 6.89 -25.36
CA PRO A 349 -0.30 7.77 -24.23
C PRO A 349 0.01 9.23 -24.55
N SER A 350 -0.81 10.13 -23.99
CA SER A 350 -0.55 11.57 -23.93
C SER A 350 0.08 11.94 -22.58
N PRO A 351 0.99 12.91 -22.53
CA PRO A 351 1.61 13.35 -21.30
C PRO A 351 0.67 14.17 -20.44
N LEU A 352 0.86 14.08 -19.11
CA LEU A 352 0.12 14.81 -18.10
C LEU A 352 1.00 15.88 -17.45
N GLU A 353 0.56 17.14 -17.41
CA GLU A 353 1.15 18.20 -16.60
C GLU A 353 0.31 18.42 -15.34
N LEU A 354 0.98 18.47 -14.19
CA LEU A 354 0.32 18.65 -12.89
C LEU A 354 0.50 20.10 -12.41
N LYS A 355 -0.62 20.78 -12.18
CA LYS A 355 -0.69 22.16 -11.63
C LYS A 355 -1.82 22.21 -10.61
N ALA A 356 -1.58 21.61 -9.43
CA ALA A 356 -2.60 21.50 -8.40
C ALA A 356 -3.04 22.87 -7.87
N PRO A 357 -4.34 23.17 -7.86
CA PRO A 357 -4.87 24.35 -7.21
C PRO A 357 -4.80 24.23 -5.68
N ALA A 358 -5.00 25.35 -4.98
CA ALA A 358 -5.00 25.37 -3.52
C ALA A 358 -6.03 24.38 -2.94
N GLY A 359 -5.62 23.57 -1.95
CA GLY A 359 -6.47 22.56 -1.32
C GLY A 359 -6.56 21.23 -2.07
N VAL A 360 -5.82 21.06 -3.17
CA VAL A 360 -5.70 19.81 -3.93
C VAL A 360 -4.27 19.29 -3.85
N GLU A 361 -4.10 18.04 -3.46
CA GLU A 361 -2.85 17.32 -3.51
C GLU A 361 -2.78 16.55 -4.83
N ALA A 362 -1.73 16.76 -5.62
CA ALA A 362 -1.50 16.06 -6.87
C ALA A 362 -0.17 15.29 -6.82
N SER A 363 -0.19 14.05 -7.27
CA SER A 363 1.01 13.22 -7.37
C SER A 363 1.09 12.48 -8.69
N ALA A 364 2.30 12.41 -9.25
CA ALA A 364 2.60 11.59 -10.42
C ALA A 364 2.82 10.14 -9.99
N LEU A 365 1.89 9.26 -10.37
CA LEU A 365 1.90 7.86 -9.97
C LEU A 365 2.81 6.99 -10.86
N VAL A 366 2.81 7.25 -12.16
CA VAL A 366 3.61 6.52 -13.14
C VAL A 366 4.19 7.49 -14.14
N ARG A 367 5.47 7.31 -14.45
CA ARG A 367 6.18 8.10 -15.46
C ARG A 367 6.78 7.20 -16.53
N SER A 368 7.07 7.79 -17.69
CA SER A 368 7.90 7.17 -18.74
C SER A 368 9.35 6.99 -18.27
N THR A 369 10.17 6.33 -19.08
CA THR A 369 11.63 6.38 -18.86
C THR A 369 12.17 7.78 -19.17
N PRO A 370 13.36 8.15 -18.67
CA PRO A 370 14.03 9.40 -19.03
C PRO A 370 14.42 9.49 -20.51
N LYS A 371 14.33 8.38 -21.25
CA LYS A 371 14.65 8.29 -22.68
C LYS A 371 13.41 8.35 -23.57
N ALA A 372 12.26 8.76 -23.03
CA ALA A 372 11.06 8.99 -23.79
C ALA A 372 11.12 10.34 -24.54
N TRP A 373 10.35 10.47 -25.59
CA TRP A 373 10.23 11.71 -26.37
C TRP A 373 8.78 11.95 -26.78
N LEU A 374 8.52 13.15 -27.32
CA LEU A 374 7.17 13.55 -27.76
C LEU A 374 7.10 13.66 -29.28
N GLN A 375 6.00 13.18 -29.84
CA GLN A 375 5.54 13.63 -31.14
C GLN A 375 4.47 14.72 -30.97
N LYS A 376 4.67 15.84 -31.67
CA LYS A 376 3.80 17.03 -31.65
C LYS A 376 3.30 17.31 -33.06
N ASP A 377 2.06 17.75 -33.17
CA ASP A 377 1.42 18.26 -34.38
C ASP A 377 1.35 17.29 -35.58
N ARG A 378 2.41 16.55 -35.85
CA ARG A 378 2.48 15.56 -36.93
C ARG A 378 2.81 14.21 -36.36
N PHE A 379 1.83 13.32 -36.36
CA PHE A 379 1.97 12.00 -35.78
C PHE A 379 2.32 10.99 -36.89
N GLN A 380 3.51 10.44 -36.80
CA GLN A 380 3.96 9.30 -37.57
C GLN A 380 3.87 8.09 -36.69
N ILE A 381 2.85 7.26 -36.84
CA ILE A 381 2.57 6.11 -35.98
C ILE A 381 2.39 4.83 -36.80
N GLY A 382 2.73 4.83 -38.07
CA GLY A 382 2.75 3.64 -38.93
C GLY A 382 3.83 2.65 -38.50
N PRO A 383 3.64 1.34 -38.63
CA PRO A 383 4.65 0.34 -38.28
C PRO A 383 5.92 0.44 -39.14
N GLU A 384 5.81 0.97 -40.34
CA GLU A 384 6.91 1.23 -41.28
C GLU A 384 7.88 2.30 -40.78
N ASP A 385 7.40 3.19 -39.91
CA ASP A 385 8.18 4.30 -39.37
C ASP A 385 8.93 3.93 -38.09
N ALA A 386 8.82 2.69 -37.59
CA ALA A 386 9.32 2.28 -36.27
C ALA A 386 10.82 2.53 -36.10
N ASP A 387 11.62 2.30 -37.13
CA ASP A 387 13.07 2.58 -37.10
C ASP A 387 13.36 4.10 -37.17
N ALA A 388 12.50 4.87 -37.84
CA ALA A 388 12.62 6.32 -37.91
C ALA A 388 12.29 7.01 -36.59
N TYR A 389 11.46 6.41 -35.74
CA TYR A 389 11.11 6.94 -34.42
C TYR A 389 12.31 7.06 -33.50
N ALA A 390 13.21 6.07 -33.50
CA ALA A 390 14.42 6.11 -32.71
C ALA A 390 15.36 7.27 -33.13
N ALA A 391 15.38 7.60 -34.43
CA ALA A 391 16.12 8.74 -34.96
C ALA A 391 15.50 10.09 -34.56
N GLN A 392 14.18 10.14 -34.37
CA GLN A 392 13.46 11.34 -33.90
C GLN A 392 13.71 11.64 -32.42
N ALA A 393 14.10 10.65 -31.61
CA ALA A 393 14.39 10.82 -30.18
C ALA A 393 15.52 11.83 -29.88
N GLY A 394 16.37 12.14 -30.83
CA GLY A 394 17.35 13.23 -30.89
C GLY A 394 17.80 13.80 -29.53
N SER A 395 17.87 15.13 -29.45
CA SER A 395 18.29 15.89 -28.25
C SER A 395 17.15 16.21 -27.25
N THR A 396 15.91 15.77 -27.50
CA THR A 396 14.70 16.19 -26.74
C THR A 396 14.08 15.06 -25.92
N THR A 397 14.88 14.14 -25.41
CA THR A 397 14.37 13.10 -24.50
C THR A 397 14.04 13.68 -23.13
N GLY A 398 12.99 13.14 -22.49
CA GLY A 398 12.52 13.56 -21.18
C GLY A 398 11.70 12.50 -20.49
N GLN A 399 11.40 12.74 -19.23
CA GLN A 399 10.50 11.87 -18.44
C GLN A 399 9.13 12.53 -18.31
N TYR A 400 8.08 11.83 -18.74
CA TYR A 400 6.72 12.35 -18.79
C TYR A 400 5.83 11.62 -17.79
N THR A 401 4.93 12.35 -17.14
CA THR A 401 3.89 11.76 -16.28
C THR A 401 2.82 11.13 -17.17
N LEU A 402 2.48 9.88 -16.92
CA LEU A 402 1.50 9.10 -17.67
C LEU A 402 0.26 8.77 -16.85
N VAL A 403 0.42 8.65 -15.53
CA VAL A 403 -0.68 8.45 -14.58
C VAL A 403 -0.50 9.39 -13.40
N ALA A 404 -1.59 10.05 -13.01
CA ALA A 404 -1.62 10.99 -11.90
C ALA A 404 -2.79 10.71 -10.95
N SER A 405 -2.64 11.09 -9.69
CA SER A 405 -3.71 11.09 -8.69
C SER A 405 -3.86 12.48 -8.11
N LEU A 406 -5.12 12.92 -7.94
CA LEU A 406 -5.45 14.14 -7.22
C LEU A 406 -6.42 13.81 -6.09
N SER A 407 -6.24 14.47 -4.95
CA SER A 407 -7.14 14.34 -3.80
C SER A 407 -7.33 15.68 -3.09
N GLY A 408 -8.52 15.89 -2.54
CA GLY A 408 -8.88 17.13 -1.86
C GLY A 408 -10.18 17.72 -2.35
N THR A 409 -10.39 18.99 -2.07
CA THR A 409 -11.58 19.72 -2.52
C THR A 409 -11.34 20.27 -3.92
N LEU A 410 -11.78 19.49 -4.93
CA LEU A 410 -11.61 19.89 -6.33
C LEU A 410 -12.41 21.17 -6.63
N PRO A 411 -11.83 22.15 -7.37
CA PRO A 411 -12.59 23.28 -7.87
C PRO A 411 -13.69 22.82 -8.81
N ARG A 412 -14.78 23.55 -8.87
CA ARG A 412 -15.87 23.25 -9.82
C ARG A 412 -15.51 23.82 -11.18
N ALA A 413 -15.36 22.94 -12.17
CA ALA A 413 -14.95 23.31 -13.53
C ALA A 413 -15.95 24.27 -14.23
N PHE A 414 -17.23 24.19 -13.83
CA PHE A 414 -18.32 25.03 -14.36
C PHE A 414 -18.79 26.12 -13.39
N ALA A 415 -18.04 26.43 -12.33
CA ALA A 415 -18.40 27.51 -11.43
C ALA A 415 -18.47 28.85 -12.18
N GLY A 416 -19.60 29.56 -12.06
CA GLY A 416 -19.82 30.85 -12.73
C GLY A 416 -20.04 30.75 -14.25
N LYS A 417 -20.08 29.54 -14.84
CA LYS A 417 -20.40 29.33 -16.24
C LYS A 417 -21.89 29.01 -16.41
N PRO A 418 -22.48 29.32 -17.60
CA PRO A 418 -23.84 28.88 -17.93
C PRO A 418 -23.96 27.35 -17.85
N VAL A 419 -25.11 26.87 -17.36
CA VAL A 419 -25.41 25.44 -17.37
C VAL A 419 -25.55 24.96 -18.80
N PRO A 420 -24.78 23.96 -19.25
CA PRO A 420 -24.86 23.45 -20.60
C PRO A 420 -26.24 22.84 -20.89
N THR A 421 -26.69 22.99 -22.11
CA THR A 421 -27.94 22.39 -22.60
C THR A 421 -27.64 21.48 -23.77
N ARG A 422 -28.37 20.37 -23.88
CA ARG A 422 -28.31 19.46 -25.04
C ARG A 422 -29.73 19.25 -25.57
N SER A 423 -29.90 19.34 -26.86
CA SER A 423 -31.21 19.11 -27.49
C SER A 423 -31.72 17.70 -27.17
N GLY A 424 -32.95 17.61 -26.70
CA GLY A 424 -33.59 16.34 -26.34
C GLY A 424 -33.14 15.73 -25.00
N ALA A 425 -32.22 16.37 -24.27
CA ALA A 425 -31.78 15.93 -22.94
C ALA A 425 -32.50 16.68 -21.82
N ALA A 426 -32.51 16.09 -20.63
CA ALA A 426 -33.10 16.70 -19.42
C ALA A 426 -32.30 17.94 -18.99
N ALA A 427 -32.98 18.90 -18.37
CA ALA A 427 -32.30 20.06 -17.77
C ALA A 427 -31.37 19.60 -16.64
N LEU A 428 -30.15 20.12 -16.62
CA LEU A 428 -29.17 19.82 -15.58
C LEU A 428 -29.47 20.58 -14.30
N PRO A 429 -29.32 19.94 -13.13
CA PRO A 429 -29.46 20.64 -11.84
C PRO A 429 -28.29 21.59 -11.64
N ALA A 430 -28.49 22.62 -10.80
CA ALA A 430 -27.41 23.50 -10.39
C ALA A 430 -26.31 22.71 -9.66
N LEU A 431 -25.05 23.12 -9.84
CA LEU A 431 -23.94 22.54 -9.09
C LEU A 431 -24.12 22.78 -7.58
N PRO A 432 -23.62 21.86 -6.72
CA PRO A 432 -23.61 22.07 -5.29
C PRO A 432 -22.94 23.40 -4.92
N ALA A 433 -23.42 24.07 -3.88
CA ALA A 433 -22.88 25.35 -3.43
C ALA A 433 -21.40 25.26 -3.02
N SER A 434 -20.98 24.11 -2.48
CA SER A 434 -19.60 23.79 -2.09
C SER A 434 -19.23 22.39 -2.55
N SER A 435 -17.95 22.20 -2.92
CA SER A 435 -17.43 20.86 -3.24
C SER A 435 -17.07 20.11 -1.96
N LYS A 436 -17.38 18.82 -1.92
CA LYS A 436 -16.85 17.88 -0.94
C LYS A 436 -15.48 17.40 -1.39
N SER A 437 -14.71 16.84 -0.45
CA SER A 437 -13.45 16.17 -0.80
C SER A 437 -13.70 15.00 -1.75
N SER A 438 -12.92 14.93 -2.81
CA SER A 438 -12.96 13.93 -3.86
C SER A 438 -11.56 13.36 -4.12
N ARG A 439 -11.49 12.23 -4.80
CA ARG A 439 -10.24 11.65 -5.29
C ARG A 439 -10.42 11.21 -6.72
N ILE A 440 -9.47 11.62 -7.57
CA ILE A 440 -9.47 11.22 -8.97
C ILE A 440 -8.11 10.62 -9.36
N ILE A 441 -8.16 9.70 -10.33
CA ILE A 441 -6.98 9.16 -11.03
C ILE A 441 -7.13 9.54 -12.48
N VAL A 442 -6.06 10.04 -13.10
CA VAL A 442 -6.02 10.37 -14.53
C VAL A 442 -4.93 9.54 -15.19
N VAL A 443 -5.29 8.81 -16.23
CA VAL A 443 -4.40 8.03 -17.10
C VAL A 443 -4.41 8.67 -18.48
N GLY A 444 -3.24 9.02 -18.99
CA GLY A 444 -3.07 9.70 -20.29
C GLY A 444 -3.27 8.78 -21.51
N SER A 445 -4.00 7.69 -21.36
CA SER A 445 -4.35 6.75 -22.43
C SER A 445 -5.76 6.21 -22.17
N SER A 446 -6.67 6.27 -23.15
CA SER A 446 -7.96 5.57 -23.04
C SER A 446 -7.85 4.14 -23.57
N ASP A 447 -6.99 3.93 -24.54
CA ASP A 447 -6.88 2.68 -25.29
C ASP A 447 -6.24 1.54 -24.48
N PHE A 448 -5.54 1.86 -23.36
CA PHE A 448 -4.96 0.85 -22.47
C PHE A 448 -6.03 -0.06 -21.80
N ALA A 449 -7.28 0.41 -21.75
CA ALA A 449 -8.40 -0.33 -21.19
C ALA A 449 -9.07 -1.27 -22.21
N LEU A 450 -8.78 -1.13 -23.51
CA LEU A 450 -9.34 -1.95 -24.58
C LEU A 450 -8.88 -3.41 -24.48
N ASP A 451 -9.66 -4.33 -25.05
CA ASP A 451 -9.29 -5.74 -25.23
C ASP A 451 -8.02 -5.95 -26.07
N LEU A 452 -7.45 -4.87 -26.61
CA LEU A 452 -6.10 -4.84 -27.18
C LEU A 452 -5.06 -5.40 -26.19
N MET A 453 -5.29 -5.21 -24.87
CA MET A 453 -4.46 -5.79 -23.81
C MET A 453 -4.36 -7.32 -23.85
N THR A 454 -5.35 -8.01 -24.43
CA THR A 454 -5.34 -9.49 -24.55
C THR A 454 -4.43 -9.95 -25.69
N ILE A 455 -4.29 -9.12 -26.74
CA ILE A 455 -3.43 -9.42 -27.89
C ILE A 455 -1.95 -9.21 -27.54
N THR A 456 -1.68 -8.28 -26.62
CA THR A 456 -0.33 -7.89 -26.20
C THR A 456 0.13 -8.57 -24.91
N ASP A 457 -0.68 -9.49 -24.35
CA ASP A 457 -0.46 -10.12 -23.04
C ASP A 457 -0.35 -9.11 -21.87
N SER A 458 -0.97 -7.94 -22.02
CA SER A 458 -0.99 -6.87 -21.01
C SER A 458 -2.24 -6.96 -20.11
N THR A 459 -2.68 -8.17 -19.77
CA THR A 459 -3.91 -8.43 -18.98
C THR A 459 -3.88 -7.80 -17.58
N PHE A 460 -2.69 -7.47 -17.07
CA PHE A 460 -2.52 -6.71 -15.84
C PHE A 460 -3.07 -5.27 -15.91
N ASN A 461 -3.35 -4.72 -17.08
CA ASN A 461 -4.06 -3.45 -17.24
C ASN A 461 -5.48 -3.52 -16.65
N ALA A 462 -6.20 -4.63 -16.88
CA ALA A 462 -7.50 -4.85 -16.25
C ALA A 462 -7.38 -4.94 -14.73
N SER A 463 -6.35 -5.60 -14.22
CA SER A 463 -6.06 -5.68 -12.79
C SER A 463 -5.73 -4.31 -12.19
N PHE A 464 -5.05 -3.43 -12.93
CA PHE A 464 -4.81 -2.04 -12.52
C PHE A 464 -6.13 -1.26 -12.41
N LEU A 465 -7.04 -1.38 -13.37
CA LEU A 465 -8.35 -0.71 -13.37
C LEU A 465 -9.19 -1.13 -12.16
N VAL A 466 -9.22 -2.44 -11.84
CA VAL A 466 -9.88 -2.95 -10.63
C VAL A 466 -9.21 -2.43 -9.36
N SER A 467 -7.88 -2.45 -9.30
CA SER A 467 -7.13 -1.92 -8.15
C SER A 467 -7.35 -0.42 -7.95
N ALA A 468 -7.51 0.32 -9.05
CA ALA A 468 -7.83 1.75 -9.02
C ALA A 468 -9.27 1.99 -8.54
N ALA A 469 -10.24 1.18 -8.96
CA ALA A 469 -11.60 1.23 -8.44
C ALA A 469 -11.64 0.94 -6.94
N ASP A 470 -10.94 -0.11 -6.49
CA ASP A 470 -10.77 -0.43 -5.07
C ASP A 470 -10.12 0.71 -4.27
N TYR A 471 -9.05 1.31 -4.83
CA TYR A 471 -8.35 2.43 -4.21
C TYR A 471 -9.25 3.67 -4.09
N LEU A 472 -10.01 3.97 -5.13
CA LEU A 472 -10.96 5.08 -5.15
C LEU A 472 -12.14 4.83 -4.18
N ALA A 473 -12.71 3.62 -4.16
CA ALA A 473 -13.80 3.27 -3.25
C ALA A 473 -13.37 3.25 -1.79
N SER A 474 -12.09 2.99 -1.53
CA SER A 474 -11.54 2.95 -0.18
C SER A 474 -11.56 4.33 0.47
N GLY A 475 -11.99 4.43 1.72
CA GLY A 475 -11.85 5.63 2.54
C GLY A 475 -10.38 5.98 2.77
N ASP A 476 -10.10 7.26 3.11
CA ASP A 476 -8.74 7.73 3.37
C ASP A 476 -8.05 6.94 4.48
N GLU A 477 -8.83 6.44 5.44
CA GLU A 477 -8.36 5.56 6.50
C GLU A 477 -7.80 4.23 6.00
N LEU A 478 -8.46 3.59 5.02
CA LEU A 478 -8.01 2.32 4.41
C LEU A 478 -6.75 2.50 3.57
N VAL A 479 -6.63 3.63 2.88
CA VAL A 479 -5.43 3.99 2.13
C VAL A 479 -4.22 4.11 3.07
N SER A 480 -4.41 4.66 4.27
CA SER A 480 -3.35 4.79 5.26
C SER A 480 -2.82 3.45 5.78
N ILE A 481 -3.65 2.39 5.79
CA ILE A 481 -3.20 1.03 6.16
C ILE A 481 -2.26 0.47 5.09
N LYS A 482 -2.66 0.59 3.84
CA LYS A 482 -1.90 0.06 2.71
C LYS A 482 -0.50 0.69 2.59
N THR A 483 -0.36 1.98 2.95
CA THR A 483 0.93 2.68 2.97
C THR A 483 1.87 2.23 4.09
N ARG A 484 1.35 1.80 5.24
CA ARG A 484 2.18 1.30 6.35
C ARG A 484 2.90 0.00 6.02
N GLY A 485 2.22 -0.95 5.38
CA GLY A 485 2.79 -2.25 5.00
C GLY A 485 3.81 -2.18 3.86
N MET A 486 3.97 -1.02 3.21
CA MET A 486 4.78 -0.88 2.00
C MET A 486 6.23 -0.44 2.25
N ARG A 487 6.63 -0.17 3.49
CA ARG A 487 8.04 0.09 3.76
C ARG A 487 8.84 -1.20 3.57
N ASP A 488 9.73 -1.16 2.59
CA ASP A 488 10.70 -2.24 2.36
C ASP A 488 11.63 -2.34 3.59
N THR A 489 11.32 -3.29 4.45
CA THR A 489 12.11 -3.62 5.64
C THR A 489 13.27 -4.56 5.32
N ARG A 490 13.46 -4.93 4.05
CA ARG A 490 14.58 -5.78 3.65
C ARG A 490 15.88 -5.04 3.88
N LEU A 491 16.84 -5.73 4.47
CA LEU A 491 18.22 -5.28 4.63
C LEU A 491 18.96 -5.03 3.28
N GLY A 492 18.24 -5.18 2.17
CA GLY A 492 18.73 -4.97 0.81
C GLY A 492 18.76 -3.53 0.30
N LYS A 493 18.60 -2.51 1.16
CA LYS A 493 18.69 -1.09 0.77
C LYS A 493 20.06 -0.68 0.25
N VAL A 494 21.11 -1.41 0.64
CA VAL A 494 22.45 -1.21 0.13
C VAL A 494 22.62 -2.09 -1.10
N GLN A 495 22.39 -1.51 -2.28
CA GLN A 495 22.50 -2.21 -3.56
C GLN A 495 23.96 -2.37 -4.01
N ASP A 496 24.86 -1.56 -3.47
CA ASP A 496 26.29 -1.67 -3.72
C ASP A 496 26.88 -2.90 -3.00
N PRO A 497 27.43 -3.90 -3.72
CA PRO A 497 28.00 -5.10 -3.14
C PRO A 497 29.14 -4.81 -2.17
N GLU A 498 29.97 -3.80 -2.42
CA GLU A 498 31.11 -3.42 -1.56
C GLU A 498 30.63 -2.78 -0.27
N ALA A 499 29.68 -1.85 -0.34
CA ALA A 499 29.09 -1.23 0.85
C ALA A 499 28.31 -2.26 1.71
N ARG A 500 27.67 -3.24 1.07
CA ARG A 500 27.00 -4.35 1.77
C ARG A 500 27.99 -5.26 2.50
N ALA A 501 29.10 -5.62 1.86
CA ALA A 501 30.15 -6.42 2.46
C ALA A 501 30.80 -5.69 3.63
N ALA A 502 31.06 -4.38 3.51
CA ALA A 502 31.60 -3.54 4.58
C ALA A 502 30.64 -3.48 5.80
N LEU A 503 29.33 -3.31 5.58
CA LEU A 503 28.32 -3.30 6.65
C LEU A 503 28.22 -4.65 7.38
N ILE A 504 28.27 -5.75 6.64
CA ILE A 504 28.26 -7.10 7.22
C ILE A 504 29.53 -7.31 8.05
N SER A 505 30.70 -6.95 7.53
CA SER A 505 31.96 -7.05 8.23
C SER A 505 31.98 -6.19 9.51
N PHE A 506 31.46 -4.95 9.43
CA PHE A 506 31.31 -4.07 10.58
C PHE A 506 30.39 -4.69 11.66
N ALA A 507 29.25 -5.26 11.25
CA ALA A 507 28.34 -5.93 12.20
C ALA A 507 29.00 -7.14 12.88
N TYR A 508 29.81 -7.91 12.17
CA TYR A 508 30.60 -9.00 12.76
C TYR A 508 31.64 -8.48 13.76
N ILE A 509 32.37 -7.42 13.43
CA ILE A 509 33.36 -6.81 14.35
C ILE A 509 32.68 -6.31 15.62
N VAL A 510 31.57 -5.60 15.50
CA VAL A 510 30.83 -5.09 16.66
C VAL A 510 30.35 -6.23 17.56
N ASN A 511 29.68 -7.24 16.98
CA ASN A 511 29.07 -8.31 17.77
C ASN A 511 30.11 -9.29 18.34
N LEU A 512 31.17 -9.60 17.59
CA LEU A 512 32.14 -10.61 17.99
C LEU A 512 33.23 -10.05 18.92
N PHE A 513 33.57 -8.76 18.77
CA PHE A 513 34.68 -8.15 19.51
C PHE A 513 34.23 -7.04 20.46
N LEU A 514 33.46 -6.06 19.96
CA LEU A 514 33.17 -4.84 20.70
C LEU A 514 32.19 -5.10 21.86
N VAL A 515 31.16 -5.90 21.66
CA VAL A 515 30.19 -6.25 22.69
C VAL A 515 30.83 -7.13 23.78
N PRO A 516 31.54 -8.23 23.48
CA PRO A 516 32.24 -9.01 24.52
C PRO A 516 33.31 -8.19 25.25
N LEU A 517 34.06 -7.33 24.55
CA LEU A 517 35.05 -6.46 25.18
C LEU A 517 34.41 -5.49 26.17
N ALA A 518 33.27 -4.89 25.80
CA ALA A 518 32.52 -3.99 26.67
C ALA A 518 32.06 -4.72 27.96
N VAL A 519 31.58 -5.97 27.84
CA VAL A 519 31.22 -6.81 29.00
C VAL A 519 32.41 -7.11 29.88
N VAL A 520 33.56 -7.44 29.30
CA VAL A 520 34.79 -7.71 30.06
C VAL A 520 35.27 -6.43 30.77
N VAL A 521 35.31 -5.29 30.09
CA VAL A 521 35.71 -4.01 30.70
C VAL A 521 34.76 -3.62 31.84
N PHE A 522 33.45 -3.77 31.64
CA PHE A 522 32.46 -3.53 32.69
C PHE A 522 32.65 -4.47 33.88
N GLY A 523 32.91 -5.77 33.63
CA GLY A 523 33.19 -6.76 34.67
C GLY A 523 34.44 -6.42 35.46
N LEU A 524 35.52 -6.01 34.80
CA LEU A 524 36.78 -5.58 35.44
C LEU A 524 36.60 -4.29 36.25
N ALA A 525 35.90 -3.30 35.72
CA ALA A 525 35.60 -2.04 36.41
C ALA A 525 34.77 -2.31 37.69
N ARG A 526 33.74 -3.18 37.59
CA ARG A 526 32.95 -3.60 38.75
C ARG A 526 33.76 -4.37 39.79
N SER A 527 34.65 -5.26 39.33
CA SER A 527 35.54 -6.00 40.21
C SER A 527 36.52 -5.07 40.97
N GLN A 528 37.12 -4.11 40.24
CA GLN A 528 38.01 -3.12 40.88
C GLN A 528 37.25 -2.24 41.87
N ARG A 529 36.03 -1.82 41.59
CA ARG A 529 35.18 -1.04 42.48
C ARG A 529 34.84 -1.83 43.75
N ARG A 530 34.52 -3.13 43.63
CA ARG A 530 34.32 -4.03 44.79
C ARG A 530 35.58 -4.19 45.62
N LYS A 531 36.76 -4.35 44.99
CA LYS A 531 38.04 -4.44 45.70
C LYS A 531 38.38 -3.16 46.47
N ARG A 532 38.07 -1.97 45.88
CA ARG A 532 38.25 -0.66 46.56
C ARG A 532 37.34 -0.52 47.76
N LEU A 533 36.04 -0.83 47.61
CA LEU A 533 35.07 -0.78 48.73
C LEU A 533 35.46 -1.76 49.84
N ALA A 534 35.88 -3.00 49.53
CA ALA A 534 36.33 -3.97 50.52
C ALA A 534 37.61 -3.51 51.23
N LYS A 535 38.49 -2.76 50.56
CA LYS A 535 39.70 -2.18 51.16
C LYS A 535 39.37 -1.00 52.09
N GLU A 536 38.42 -0.17 51.74
CA GLU A 536 37.89 0.91 52.55
C GLU A 536 37.18 0.39 53.82
N GLU A 537 36.37 -0.66 53.69
CA GLU A 537 35.73 -1.34 54.82
C GLU A 537 36.75 -2.01 55.75
N ALA A 538 37.83 -2.62 55.21
CA ALA A 538 38.89 -3.21 55.98
C ALA A 538 39.72 -2.14 56.74
N LEU A 539 39.97 -0.98 56.11
CA LEU A 539 40.63 0.15 56.79
C LEU A 539 39.74 0.80 57.84
N ALA A 540 38.43 0.91 57.62
CA ALA A 540 37.48 1.40 58.63
C ALA A 540 37.35 0.46 59.82
N ARG A 541 37.49 -0.87 59.63
CA ARG A 541 37.52 -1.87 60.75
C ARG A 541 38.79 -1.85 61.58
N ASN A 542 39.92 -1.44 60.99
CA ASN A 542 41.22 -1.40 61.67
C ASN A 542 41.60 0.00 62.19
N ALA A 543 40.72 0.97 62.10
CA ALA A 543 40.92 2.27 62.71
C ALA A 543 40.86 2.12 64.26
N PRO A 544 41.89 2.57 65.02
CA PRO A 544 41.85 2.51 66.45
C PRO A 544 40.70 3.34 67.02
N ALA A 545 39.94 2.74 67.96
CA ALA A 545 38.84 3.44 68.62
C ALA A 545 39.34 4.73 69.26
N ALA A 546 38.84 5.83 68.88
CA ALA A 546 39.11 7.11 69.53
C ALA A 546 38.59 7.08 70.99
N PRO A 547 39.34 7.62 71.94
CA PRO A 547 38.95 7.59 73.36
C PRO A 547 37.68 8.44 73.55
N ALA A 548 36.75 7.83 74.29
CA ALA A 548 35.57 8.53 74.76
C ALA A 548 36.00 9.47 75.87
N ASN A 549 36.02 10.76 75.65
CA ASN A 549 35.73 11.79 76.68
C ASN A 549 35.70 13.17 76.02
N ALA A 550 34.57 13.84 76.11
CA ALA A 550 34.33 15.17 76.60
C ALA A 550 33.06 15.79 76.05
N ALA A 551 32.10 15.90 76.94
CA ALA A 551 31.22 17.07 77.11
C ALA A 551 30.46 17.68 75.90
N ALA A 552 29.16 17.54 76.01
CA ALA A 552 28.22 18.55 75.47
C ALA A 552 28.39 19.91 76.17
N PRO A 553 28.04 21.02 75.54
CA PRO A 553 26.73 21.58 75.87
C PRO A 553 25.93 22.19 74.74
N ALA A 554 24.61 22.09 74.93
CA ALA A 554 23.53 23.03 74.89
C ALA A 554 23.34 24.01 73.68
N ALA A 555 22.21 23.81 73.03
CA ALA A 555 21.15 24.76 72.78
C ALA A 555 21.45 26.12 72.08
N ALA A 556 20.79 26.32 70.91
CA ALA A 556 19.89 27.45 70.81
C ALA A 556 19.12 27.37 69.49
N ALA A 557 17.86 27.56 69.62
CA ALA A 557 16.84 27.76 68.58
C ALA A 557 16.99 29.13 67.88
N ALA A 558 16.52 29.22 66.66
CA ALA A 558 15.74 30.34 66.09
C ALA A 558 15.50 30.06 64.62
N THR A 559 14.27 29.73 64.27
CA THR A 559 13.22 30.59 63.64
C THR A 559 13.57 31.18 62.30
N ALA A 560 12.86 30.66 61.35
CA ALA A 560 11.86 31.32 60.47
C ALA A 560 12.33 32.24 59.37
N GLU A 561 11.61 32.07 58.31
CA GLU A 561 11.02 33.04 57.37
C GLU A 561 11.77 33.29 56.07
N ASP A 562 11.17 32.79 55.02
CA ASP A 562 10.28 33.50 54.05
C ASP A 562 10.97 33.95 52.77
N ALA A 563 10.21 33.76 51.73
CA ALA A 563 10.18 34.50 50.46
C ALA A 563 10.70 33.81 49.18
N ALA A 564 9.74 33.27 48.44
CA ALA A 564 9.72 33.40 46.97
C ALA A 564 9.41 34.86 46.61
N PRO A 565 9.38 35.35 45.37
CA PRO A 565 9.41 34.72 44.06
C PRO A 565 10.20 35.49 42.98
N GLY A 566 10.09 35.06 41.73
CA GLY A 566 10.33 35.92 40.55
C GLY A 566 10.99 35.17 39.41
N ALA A 567 10.26 34.71 38.45
CA ALA A 567 9.91 35.20 37.12
C ALA A 567 11.06 35.82 36.30
N ALA A 568 11.24 35.26 35.14
CA ALA A 568 11.30 35.86 33.82
C ALA A 568 12.32 35.16 32.92
N GLU A 569 11.78 34.55 31.85
CA GLU A 569 11.97 34.99 30.45
C GLU A 569 13.38 34.95 29.86
N GLY A 570 13.44 34.31 28.68
CA GLY A 570 14.36 34.73 27.64
C GLY A 570 14.96 33.62 26.81
N ASP A 571 14.23 33.23 25.79
CA ASP A 571 14.61 33.28 24.38
C ASP A 571 15.99 32.69 23.96
N LYS A 572 15.99 31.60 23.25
CA LYS A 572 16.33 31.47 21.80
C LYS A 572 16.13 30.06 21.30
#